data_8a4d05b7db7cb76cf1a4d28f3cd1432e
#
_entry.id   8a4d05b7db7cb76cf1a4d28f3cd1432e
#
_cell.length_a   1.000
_cell.length_b   1.000
_cell.length_c   1.000
_cell.angle_alpha   90.00
_cell.angle_beta   90.00
_cell.angle_gamma   90.00
#
_symmetry.space_group_name_H-M   'P 1'
#
loop_
_entity.id
_entity.type
_entity.pdbx_description
1 polymer ?
#
loop_
_entity_poly.entity_id
_entity_poly.type
_entity_poly.pdbx_seq_one_letter_code
_entity_poly.pdbx_strand_id
1 'polypeptide(L)'
;YMSTKYNLRESTKSSYLYTYDHYVRDTFGKKRIADIKYSDVLQFYYYLLNEVKIALGTLDTVHCLLHPTFQLAVRDEIIRNNPTDGVMKEISRESSKNRGIRHALTVEQQRAFMEYIANHPIYYHWWPMFTVLLGTGCRIGEALGLRWQDLDYDKRTININHSLSYYQKPESNKSVLRISKPKTEAGIRTIPMLDIVK
;
A
#
# COMPACT_ATOMS: atom_id res chain seq x y z
N TYR A 1 2.57 5.10 20.46
CA TYR A 1 3.39 4.87 19.27
C TYR A 1 3.11 5.88 18.17
N MET A 2 1.85 6.05 17.72
CA MET A 2 1.52 7.00 16.63
C MET A 2 1.90 8.44 16.95
N SER A 3 1.74 8.89 18.20
CA SER A 3 2.14 10.23 18.66
C SER A 3 3.65 10.45 18.67
N THR A 4 4.47 9.41 18.74
CA THR A 4 5.94 9.50 18.70
C THR A 4 6.53 9.56 17.29
N LYS A 5 5.69 9.40 16.24
CA LYS A 5 6.10 9.37 14.83
C LYS A 5 5.78 10.69 14.12
N TYR A 6 6.60 11.71 14.33
CA TYR A 6 6.39 13.05 13.74
C TYR A 6 6.49 13.10 12.21
N ASN A 7 7.24 12.17 11.58
CA ASN A 7 7.51 12.19 10.14
C ASN A 7 6.66 11.22 9.33
N LEU A 8 5.57 10.66 9.89
CA LEU A 8 4.68 9.81 9.10
C LEU A 8 3.89 10.63 8.09
N ARG A 9 3.86 10.15 6.84
CA ARG A 9 2.96 10.72 5.84
C ARG A 9 1.50 10.53 6.28
N GLU A 10 0.66 11.52 6.00
CA GLU A 10 -0.77 11.50 6.37
C GLU A 10 -1.49 10.23 5.85
N SER A 11 -1.18 9.79 4.64
CA SER A 11 -1.73 8.54 4.08
C SER A 11 -1.31 7.29 4.87
N THR A 12 -0.09 7.26 5.39
CA THR A 12 0.40 6.15 6.23
C THR A 12 -0.28 6.18 7.60
N LYS A 13 -0.42 7.38 8.18
CA LYS A 13 -1.14 7.59 9.44
C LYS A 13 -2.60 7.14 9.31
N SER A 14 -3.26 7.55 8.23
CA SER A 14 -4.63 7.12 7.91
C SER A 14 -4.75 5.60 7.81
N SER A 15 -3.85 4.96 7.06
CA SER A 15 -3.84 3.50 6.91
C SER A 15 -3.65 2.78 8.25
N TYR A 16 -2.76 3.27 9.11
CA TYR A 16 -2.53 2.68 10.44
C TYR A 16 -3.72 2.86 11.36
N LEU A 17 -4.36 4.03 11.36
CA LEU A 17 -5.56 4.27 12.17
C LEU A 17 -6.72 3.40 11.68
N TYR A 18 -6.95 3.32 10.38
CA TYR A 18 -7.94 2.42 9.81
C TYR A 18 -7.69 0.96 10.22
N THR A 19 -6.43 0.49 10.07
CA THR A 19 -6.04 -0.87 10.46
C THR A 19 -6.27 -1.14 11.94
N TYR A 20 -5.91 -0.19 12.80
CA TYR A 20 -6.13 -0.29 14.23
C TYR A 20 -7.62 -0.35 14.57
N ASP A 21 -8.40 0.59 14.03
CA ASP A 21 -9.82 0.72 14.34
C ASP A 21 -10.62 -0.48 13.83
N HIS A 22 -10.25 -1.01 12.68
CA HIS A 22 -11.01 -2.07 12.04
C HIS A 22 -10.67 -3.48 12.54
N TYR A 23 -9.39 -3.73 12.85
CA TYR A 23 -8.95 -5.09 13.17
C TYR A 23 -8.49 -5.27 14.62
N VAL A 24 -8.04 -4.23 15.29
CA VAL A 24 -7.34 -4.35 16.58
C VAL A 24 -8.15 -3.81 17.76
N ARG A 25 -8.75 -2.60 17.61
CA ARG A 25 -9.35 -1.83 18.72
C ARG A 25 -10.31 -2.65 19.58
N ASP A 26 -11.30 -3.26 18.97
CA ASP A 26 -12.41 -3.89 19.69
C ASP A 26 -12.14 -5.31 20.16
N THR A 27 -11.05 -5.90 19.70
CA THR A 27 -10.64 -7.26 20.02
C THR A 27 -9.37 -7.25 20.86
N PHE A 28 -8.24 -7.40 20.20
CA PHE A 28 -6.91 -7.49 20.80
C PHE A 28 -6.49 -6.22 21.55
N GLY A 29 -6.91 -5.04 21.07
CA GLY A 29 -6.61 -3.74 21.67
C GLY A 29 -7.20 -3.49 23.06
N LYS A 30 -8.13 -4.33 23.52
CA LYS A 30 -8.70 -4.27 24.88
C LYS A 30 -7.83 -4.95 25.94
N LYS A 31 -6.84 -5.76 25.52
CA LYS A 31 -5.92 -6.43 26.43
C LYS A 31 -4.90 -5.44 26.98
N ARG A 32 -4.49 -5.64 28.24
CA ARG A 32 -3.38 -4.87 28.83
C ARG A 32 -2.07 -5.29 28.17
N ILE A 33 -1.27 -4.34 27.74
CA ILE A 33 -0.03 -4.58 27.01
C ILE A 33 0.95 -5.47 27.78
N ALA A 34 0.97 -5.32 29.10
CA ALA A 34 1.84 -6.10 30.00
C ALA A 34 1.45 -7.59 30.09
N ASP A 35 0.21 -7.93 29.80
CA ASP A 35 -0.33 -9.28 29.92
C ASP A 35 -0.27 -10.06 28.59
N ILE A 36 0.04 -9.38 27.49
CA ILE A 36 0.06 -9.97 26.16
C ILE A 36 1.32 -10.82 25.98
N LYS A 37 1.10 -12.10 25.63
CA LYS A 37 2.15 -13.08 25.35
C LYS A 37 2.25 -13.39 23.87
N TYR A 38 3.32 -14.05 23.46
CA TYR A 38 3.52 -14.57 22.10
C TYR A 38 2.32 -15.38 21.60
N SER A 39 1.78 -16.28 22.44
CA SER A 39 0.62 -17.09 22.10
C SER A 39 -0.64 -16.28 21.83
N ASP A 40 -0.84 -15.16 22.54
CA ASP A 40 -1.98 -14.28 22.30
C ASP A 40 -1.89 -13.61 20.94
N VAL A 41 -0.69 -13.17 20.54
CA VAL A 41 -0.45 -12.57 19.23
C VAL A 41 -0.67 -13.59 18.12
N LEU A 42 -0.12 -14.81 18.31
CA LEU A 42 -0.27 -15.90 17.35
C LEU A 42 -1.73 -16.28 17.15
N GLN A 43 -2.49 -16.48 18.24
CA GLN A 43 -3.93 -16.76 18.18
C GLN A 43 -4.72 -15.64 17.51
N PHE A 44 -4.38 -14.39 17.82
CA PHE A 44 -5.01 -13.23 17.19
C PHE A 44 -4.78 -13.18 15.69
N TYR A 45 -3.56 -13.49 15.24
CA TYR A 45 -3.23 -13.50 13.82
C TYR A 45 -3.93 -14.64 13.08
N TYR A 46 -4.01 -15.84 13.69
CA TYR A 46 -4.81 -16.93 13.13
C TYR A 46 -6.32 -16.61 13.09
N TYR A 47 -6.85 -15.94 14.11
CA TYR A 47 -8.22 -15.45 14.10
C TYR A 47 -8.48 -14.51 12.91
N LEU A 48 -7.58 -13.56 12.68
CA LEU A 48 -7.69 -12.65 11.54
C LEU A 48 -7.64 -13.37 10.18
N LEU A 49 -6.80 -14.39 10.05
CA LEU A 49 -6.67 -15.14 8.80
C LEU A 49 -7.84 -16.10 8.57
N ASN A 50 -8.27 -16.82 9.59
CA ASN A 50 -9.20 -17.94 9.43
C ASN A 50 -10.66 -17.53 9.62
N GLU A 51 -10.95 -16.67 10.59
CA GLU A 51 -12.32 -16.23 10.90
C GLU A 51 -12.68 -14.93 10.16
N VAL A 52 -11.83 -13.91 10.26
CA VAL A 52 -12.04 -12.63 9.56
C VAL A 52 -11.67 -12.74 8.07
N LYS A 53 -10.86 -13.76 7.70
CA LYS A 53 -10.44 -14.08 6.33
C LYS A 53 -9.69 -12.94 5.61
N ILE A 54 -8.86 -12.21 6.35
CA ILE A 54 -8.03 -11.18 5.76
C ILE A 54 -6.90 -11.79 4.92
N ALA A 55 -6.44 -11.04 3.91
CA ALA A 55 -5.27 -11.45 3.14
C ALA A 55 -3.98 -11.32 3.98
N LEU A 56 -2.98 -12.15 3.68
CA LEU A 56 -1.68 -12.13 4.38
C LEU A 56 -1.02 -10.74 4.31
N GLY A 57 -1.17 -10.01 3.18
CA GLY A 57 -0.67 -8.64 3.07
C GLY A 57 -1.37 -7.64 3.99
N THR A 58 -2.66 -7.87 4.32
CA THR A 58 -3.37 -7.07 5.33
C THR A 58 -2.86 -7.41 6.73
N LEU A 59 -2.59 -8.69 7.01
CA LEU A 59 -1.95 -9.11 8.26
C LEU A 59 -0.56 -8.50 8.43
N ASP A 60 0.25 -8.43 7.35
CA ASP A 60 1.53 -7.71 7.37
C ASP A 60 1.34 -6.25 7.81
N THR A 61 0.26 -5.58 7.38
CA THR A 61 -0.03 -4.19 7.79
C THR A 61 -0.39 -4.12 9.29
N VAL A 62 -1.17 -5.07 9.80
CA VAL A 62 -1.47 -5.20 11.25
C VAL A 62 -0.17 -5.39 12.03
N HIS A 63 0.70 -6.28 11.56
CA HIS A 63 2.00 -6.54 12.20
C HIS A 63 2.91 -5.30 12.17
N CYS A 64 2.97 -4.57 11.04
CA CYS A 64 3.72 -3.31 10.94
C CYS A 64 3.23 -2.22 11.91
N LEU A 65 2.01 -2.32 12.41
CA LEU A 65 1.49 -1.44 13.46
C LEU A 65 1.84 -1.98 14.86
N LEU A 66 1.60 -3.27 15.12
CA LEU A 66 1.75 -3.87 16.45
C LEU A 66 3.22 -4.06 16.85
N HIS A 67 4.05 -4.58 15.96
CA HIS A 67 5.44 -4.87 16.27
C HIS A 67 6.22 -3.65 16.78
N PRO A 68 6.24 -2.49 16.12
CA PRO A 68 6.93 -1.32 16.65
C PRO A 68 6.25 -0.72 17.90
N THR A 69 4.95 -0.97 18.10
CA THR A 69 4.25 -0.55 19.32
C THR A 69 4.75 -1.35 20.53
N PHE A 70 4.85 -2.68 20.40
CA PHE A 70 5.44 -3.53 21.45
C PHE A 70 6.92 -3.28 21.61
N GLN A 71 7.65 -2.98 20.53
CA GLN A 71 9.06 -2.62 20.62
C GLN A 71 9.27 -1.32 21.41
N LEU A 72 8.36 -0.35 21.33
CA LEU A 72 8.37 0.83 22.17
C LEU A 72 8.14 0.46 23.65
N ALA A 73 7.15 -0.42 23.91
CA ALA A 73 6.87 -0.88 25.26
C ALA A 73 8.06 -1.65 25.90
N VAL A 74 8.87 -2.35 25.09
CA VAL A 74 10.14 -2.96 25.57
C VAL A 74 11.15 -1.88 25.93
N ARG A 75 11.31 -0.85 25.09
CA ARG A 75 12.23 0.27 25.35
C ARG A 75 11.86 1.09 26.56
N ASP A 76 10.54 1.22 26.82
CA ASP A 76 9.98 1.92 27.97
C ASP A 76 9.90 1.00 29.21
N GLU A 77 10.51 -0.20 29.16
CA GLU A 77 10.57 -1.19 30.23
C GLU A 77 9.20 -1.66 30.77
N ILE A 78 8.13 -1.48 29.99
CA ILE A 78 6.79 -1.94 30.32
C ILE A 78 6.68 -3.47 30.20
N ILE A 79 7.38 -4.04 29.19
CA ILE A 79 7.48 -5.48 28.95
C ILE A 79 8.94 -5.86 28.67
N ARG A 80 9.30 -7.10 29.00
CA ARG A 80 10.70 -7.57 28.83
C ARG A 80 11.05 -7.89 27.37
N ASN A 81 10.13 -8.54 26.66
CA ASN A 81 10.31 -9.01 25.29
C ASN A 81 9.16 -8.60 24.43
N ASN A 82 9.40 -8.43 23.14
CA ASN A 82 8.35 -8.12 22.18
C ASN A 82 7.57 -9.41 21.83
N PRO A 83 6.27 -9.51 22.18
CA PRO A 83 5.50 -10.73 21.95
C PRO A 83 5.18 -10.98 20.45
N THR A 84 5.48 -10.04 19.58
CA THR A 84 5.29 -10.18 18.14
C THR A 84 6.50 -10.73 17.40
N ASP A 85 7.65 -10.89 18.11
CA ASP A 85 8.89 -11.37 17.50
C ASP A 85 8.73 -12.81 16.99
N GLY A 86 9.03 -13.00 15.70
CA GLY A 86 8.98 -14.31 15.05
C GLY A 86 7.60 -14.80 14.59
N VAL A 87 6.50 -14.21 15.06
CA VAL A 87 5.12 -14.64 14.72
C VAL A 87 4.86 -14.64 13.22
N MET A 88 5.21 -13.55 12.52
CA MET A 88 5.04 -13.49 11.06
C MET A 88 5.87 -14.51 10.30
N LYS A 89 7.03 -14.88 10.81
CA LYS A 89 7.88 -15.91 10.21
C LYS A 89 7.25 -17.30 10.31
N GLU A 90 6.61 -17.59 11.44
CA GLU A 90 5.86 -18.83 11.65
C GLU A 90 4.66 -18.93 10.69
N ILE A 91 3.81 -17.90 10.66
CA ILE A 91 2.64 -17.83 9.76
C ILE A 91 3.05 -17.89 8.29
N SER A 92 4.12 -17.17 7.89
CA SER A 92 4.57 -17.16 6.51
C SER A 92 5.11 -18.51 6.03
N ARG A 93 5.70 -19.32 6.92
CA ARG A 93 6.13 -20.69 6.58
C ARG A 93 4.95 -21.60 6.25
N GLU A 94 3.85 -21.47 6.97
CA GLU A 94 2.64 -22.24 6.73
C GLU A 94 1.91 -21.75 5.47
N SER A 95 1.87 -20.43 5.25
CA SER A 95 1.19 -19.80 4.11
C SER A 95 1.98 -19.82 2.80
N SER A 96 3.28 -20.11 2.83
CA SER A 96 4.14 -20.09 1.62
C SER A 96 3.71 -21.10 0.55
N LYS A 97 2.98 -22.13 0.93
CA LYS A 97 2.43 -23.15 0.01
C LYS A 97 1.32 -22.62 -0.91
N ASN A 98 0.72 -21.47 -0.61
CA ASN A 98 -0.45 -20.93 -1.30
C ASN A 98 -0.27 -19.54 -1.92
N ARG A 99 0.95 -19.01 -2.00
CA ARG A 99 1.19 -17.73 -2.68
C ARG A 99 1.07 -17.90 -4.18
N GLY A 100 0.00 -17.38 -4.77
CA GLY A 100 -0.14 -17.28 -6.22
C GLY A 100 1.04 -16.47 -6.80
N ILE A 101 1.71 -17.05 -7.80
CA ILE A 101 2.76 -16.35 -8.54
C ILE A 101 2.09 -15.26 -9.38
N ARG A 102 2.49 -14.01 -9.20
CA ARG A 102 2.03 -12.91 -10.05
C ARG A 102 2.88 -12.89 -11.32
N HIS A 103 2.23 -13.05 -12.45
CA HIS A 103 2.87 -12.94 -13.76
C HIS A 103 2.58 -11.58 -14.38
N ALA A 104 3.54 -11.03 -15.11
CA ALA A 104 3.29 -9.92 -16.01
C ALA A 104 2.40 -10.38 -17.17
N LEU A 105 1.66 -9.44 -17.74
CA LEU A 105 0.90 -9.72 -18.96
C LEU A 105 1.85 -10.10 -20.09
N THR A 106 1.50 -11.10 -20.89
CA THR A 106 2.18 -11.34 -22.17
C THR A 106 1.81 -10.23 -23.18
N VAL A 107 2.56 -10.12 -24.24
CA VAL A 107 2.28 -9.12 -25.30
C VAL A 107 0.90 -9.34 -25.91
N GLU A 108 0.50 -10.60 -26.10
CA GLU A 108 -0.82 -10.99 -26.64
C GLU A 108 -1.93 -10.58 -25.67
N GLN A 109 -1.76 -10.86 -24.38
CA GLN A 109 -2.71 -10.48 -23.33
C GLN A 109 -2.83 -8.95 -23.23
N GLN A 110 -1.71 -8.22 -23.31
CA GLN A 110 -1.74 -6.76 -23.31
C GLN A 110 -2.50 -6.21 -24.52
N ARG A 111 -2.25 -6.74 -25.72
CA ARG A 111 -2.96 -6.33 -26.94
C ARG A 111 -4.47 -6.61 -26.84
N ALA A 112 -4.86 -7.83 -26.46
CA ALA A 112 -6.24 -8.20 -26.29
C ALA A 112 -6.97 -7.30 -25.26
N PHE A 113 -6.29 -7.00 -24.14
CA PHE A 113 -6.82 -6.10 -23.11
C PHE A 113 -7.04 -4.67 -23.64
N MET A 114 -6.06 -4.12 -24.37
CA MET A 114 -6.16 -2.77 -24.93
C MET A 114 -7.22 -2.67 -26.03
N GLU A 115 -7.33 -3.69 -26.88
CA GLU A 115 -8.38 -3.78 -27.90
C GLU A 115 -9.76 -3.90 -27.27
N TYR A 116 -9.91 -4.74 -26.23
CA TYR A 116 -11.17 -4.85 -25.50
C TYR A 116 -11.61 -3.51 -24.91
N ILE A 117 -10.71 -2.80 -24.23
CA ILE A 117 -11.05 -1.50 -23.62
C ILE A 117 -11.41 -0.48 -24.71
N ALA A 118 -10.63 -0.40 -25.79
CA ALA A 118 -10.87 0.58 -26.87
C ALA A 118 -12.27 0.44 -27.50
N ASN A 119 -12.75 -0.78 -27.62
CA ASN A 119 -14.03 -1.10 -28.28
C ASN A 119 -15.20 -1.27 -27.29
N HIS A 120 -14.97 -1.19 -26.00
CA HIS A 120 -16.04 -1.44 -25.01
C HIS A 120 -16.83 -0.18 -24.73
N PRO A 121 -18.19 -0.16 -24.84
CA PRO A 121 -19.02 1.05 -24.75
C PRO A 121 -18.96 1.75 -23.38
N ILE A 122 -18.61 1.02 -22.32
CA ILE A 122 -18.52 1.57 -20.96
C ILE A 122 -17.06 1.87 -20.57
N TYR A 123 -16.09 1.04 -20.99
CA TYR A 123 -14.71 1.14 -20.51
C TYR A 123 -13.76 1.90 -21.43
N TYR A 124 -14.18 2.32 -22.62
CA TYR A 124 -13.33 3.02 -23.61
C TYR A 124 -12.64 4.28 -23.04
N HIS A 125 -13.26 4.97 -22.08
CA HIS A 125 -12.70 6.16 -21.45
C HIS A 125 -11.46 5.88 -20.59
N TRP A 126 -11.20 4.61 -20.23
CA TRP A 126 -9.99 4.20 -19.53
C TRP A 126 -8.82 3.92 -20.46
N TRP A 127 -9.07 3.82 -21.77
CA TRP A 127 -8.05 3.50 -22.77
C TRP A 127 -6.83 4.43 -22.70
N PRO A 128 -6.97 5.78 -22.66
CA PRO A 128 -5.81 6.68 -22.59
C PRO A 128 -4.98 6.46 -21.32
N MET A 129 -5.64 6.22 -20.18
CA MET A 129 -4.95 5.98 -18.92
C MET A 129 -4.10 4.70 -18.97
N PHE A 130 -4.68 3.60 -19.49
CA PHE A 130 -3.92 2.34 -19.61
C PHE A 130 -2.82 2.44 -20.66
N THR A 131 -3.01 3.22 -21.72
CA THR A 131 -1.97 3.53 -22.70
C THR A 131 -0.76 4.20 -22.03
N VAL A 132 -1.00 5.21 -21.21
CA VAL A 132 0.07 5.88 -20.45
C VAL A 132 0.74 4.89 -19.49
N LEU A 133 -0.02 4.12 -18.71
CA LEU A 133 0.53 3.18 -17.72
C LEU A 133 1.39 2.09 -18.38
N LEU A 134 0.91 1.47 -19.45
CA LEU A 134 1.62 0.40 -20.16
C LEU A 134 2.79 0.91 -20.98
N GLY A 135 2.64 2.09 -21.60
CA GLY A 135 3.70 2.70 -22.43
C GLY A 135 4.81 3.36 -21.61
N THR A 136 4.58 3.69 -20.35
CA THR A 136 5.56 4.42 -19.55
C THR A 136 6.07 3.66 -18.32
N GLY A 137 5.34 2.64 -17.86
CA GLY A 137 5.64 1.96 -16.60
C GLY A 137 5.47 2.85 -15.36
N CYS A 138 4.77 3.97 -15.47
CA CYS A 138 4.48 4.85 -14.34
C CYS A 138 3.59 4.14 -13.29
N ARG A 139 3.79 4.49 -12.02
CA ARG A 139 2.83 4.12 -10.99
C ARG A 139 1.52 4.87 -11.22
N ILE A 140 0.39 4.25 -10.84
CA ILE A 140 -0.93 4.86 -11.04
C ILE A 140 -1.02 6.28 -10.46
N GLY A 141 -0.48 6.53 -9.29
CA GLY A 141 -0.48 7.86 -8.69
C GLY A 141 0.42 8.87 -9.42
N GLU A 142 1.50 8.42 -10.07
CA GLU A 142 2.35 9.25 -10.91
C GLU A 142 1.59 9.62 -12.20
N ALA A 143 0.96 8.66 -12.87
CA ALA A 143 0.18 8.90 -14.07
C ALA A 143 -1.02 9.83 -13.83
N LEU A 144 -1.77 9.60 -12.74
CA LEU A 144 -2.89 10.47 -12.35
C LEU A 144 -2.45 11.88 -11.92
N GLY A 145 -1.20 12.04 -11.53
CA GLY A 145 -0.63 13.33 -11.13
C GLY A 145 -0.08 14.14 -12.30
N LEU A 146 0.10 13.56 -13.50
CA LEU A 146 0.70 14.24 -14.65
C LEU A 146 -0.04 15.53 -15.01
N ARG A 147 0.73 16.56 -15.34
CA ARG A 147 0.27 17.85 -15.81
C ARG A 147 0.87 18.14 -17.18
N TRP A 148 0.25 18.97 -17.96
CA TRP A 148 0.74 19.38 -19.27
C TRP A 148 2.18 19.90 -19.25
N GLN A 149 2.55 20.63 -18.20
CA GLN A 149 3.92 21.16 -18.00
C GLN A 149 4.97 20.09 -17.70
N ASP A 150 4.57 18.86 -17.40
CA ASP A 150 5.48 17.73 -17.18
C ASP A 150 5.82 17.00 -18.50
N LEU A 151 5.19 17.40 -19.61
CA LEU A 151 5.37 16.84 -20.95
C LEU A 151 6.23 17.78 -21.79
N ASP A 152 7.33 17.26 -22.32
CA ASP A 152 8.18 17.96 -23.30
C ASP A 152 8.03 17.24 -24.64
N TYR A 153 7.22 17.83 -25.52
CA TYR A 153 6.91 17.26 -26.84
C TYR A 153 8.12 17.37 -27.80
N ASP A 154 8.95 18.40 -27.66
CA ASP A 154 10.11 18.61 -28.51
C ASP A 154 11.20 17.57 -28.19
N LYS A 155 11.47 17.35 -26.90
CA LYS A 155 12.40 16.32 -26.44
C LYS A 155 11.77 14.93 -26.35
N ARG A 156 10.46 14.82 -26.51
CA ARG A 156 9.70 13.58 -26.37
C ARG A 156 9.94 12.90 -25.03
N THR A 157 9.79 13.68 -23.95
CA THR A 157 10.00 13.19 -22.59
C THR A 157 8.86 13.57 -21.66
N ILE A 158 8.71 12.77 -20.61
CA ILE A 158 7.77 12.98 -19.51
C ILE A 158 8.57 13.09 -18.22
N ASN A 159 8.36 14.16 -17.46
CA ASN A 159 9.02 14.40 -16.19
C ASN A 159 8.15 13.92 -15.04
N ILE A 160 8.56 12.85 -14.36
CA ILE A 160 7.88 12.30 -13.19
C ILE A 160 8.51 12.94 -11.95
N ASN A 161 7.85 13.92 -11.37
CA ASN A 161 8.35 14.68 -10.21
C ASN A 161 7.38 14.74 -9.03
N HIS A 162 6.19 14.18 -9.19
CA HIS A 162 5.15 14.13 -8.16
C HIS A 162 4.21 12.95 -8.36
N SER A 163 3.34 12.72 -7.38
CA SER A 163 2.36 11.64 -7.39
C SER A 163 1.07 12.10 -6.70
N LEU A 164 -0.06 11.76 -7.28
CA LEU A 164 -1.37 11.95 -6.69
C LEU A 164 -1.66 10.80 -5.72
N SER A 165 -2.08 11.14 -4.52
CA SER A 165 -2.52 10.19 -3.49
C SER A 165 -3.96 10.48 -3.09
N TYR A 166 -4.75 9.41 -2.97
CA TYR A 166 -6.11 9.46 -2.45
C TYR A 166 -6.16 8.71 -1.13
N TYR A 167 -6.60 9.37 -0.07
CA TYR A 167 -6.74 8.74 1.25
C TYR A 167 -7.80 9.44 2.07
N GLN A 168 -8.33 8.74 3.07
CA GLN A 168 -9.31 9.28 4.00
C GLN A 168 -8.60 9.99 5.15
N LYS A 169 -8.99 11.25 5.44
CA LYS A 169 -8.45 11.96 6.60
C LYS A 169 -8.95 11.30 7.89
N PRO A 170 -8.04 10.97 8.83
CA PRO A 170 -8.41 10.32 10.09
C PRO A 170 -9.44 11.10 10.92
N GLU A 171 -9.39 12.43 10.85
CA GLU A 171 -10.17 13.34 11.72
C GLU A 171 -11.55 13.68 11.15
N SER A 172 -11.80 13.49 9.86
CA SER A 172 -13.02 14.01 9.22
C SER A 172 -13.79 12.98 8.40
N ASN A 173 -13.35 11.75 8.32
CA ASN A 173 -13.91 10.70 7.45
C ASN A 173 -14.04 11.12 5.96
N LYS A 174 -13.46 12.27 5.58
CA LYS A 174 -13.49 12.79 4.21
C LYS A 174 -12.29 12.29 3.43
N SER A 175 -12.54 11.82 2.23
CA SER A 175 -11.47 11.47 1.30
C SER A 175 -10.82 12.73 0.71
N VAL A 176 -9.51 12.71 0.60
CA VAL A 176 -8.70 13.83 0.12
C VAL A 176 -7.76 13.38 -0.98
N LEU A 177 -7.73 14.15 -2.05
CA LEU A 177 -6.70 14.08 -3.07
C LEU A 177 -5.52 14.98 -2.68
N ARG A 178 -4.33 14.43 -2.68
CA ARG A 178 -3.11 15.18 -2.36
C ARG A 178 -2.01 14.90 -3.38
N ILE A 179 -1.45 15.96 -3.93
CA ILE A 179 -0.22 15.89 -4.72
C ILE A 179 0.96 15.93 -3.75
N SER A 180 1.88 15.01 -3.90
CA SER A 180 3.09 14.90 -3.07
C SER A 180 4.30 14.58 -3.92
N LYS A 181 5.48 14.98 -3.45
CA LYS A 181 6.75 14.53 -4.04
C LYS A 181 6.90 13.00 -3.91
N PRO A 182 7.64 12.35 -4.82
CA PRO A 182 7.98 10.94 -4.71
C PRO A 182 8.59 10.60 -3.34
N LYS A 183 8.54 9.32 -2.96
CA LYS A 183 9.07 8.88 -1.65
C LYS A 183 10.60 8.94 -1.58
N THR A 184 11.27 8.84 -2.70
CA THR A 184 12.73 8.82 -2.84
C THR A 184 13.14 9.75 -3.97
N GLU A 185 14.38 10.22 -3.95
CA GLU A 185 14.96 11.02 -5.04
C GLU A 185 14.96 10.26 -6.36
N ALA A 186 15.24 8.96 -6.35
CA ALA A 186 15.13 8.09 -7.53
C ALA A 186 13.70 7.99 -8.10
N GLY A 187 12.69 8.44 -7.36
CA GLY A 187 11.33 8.56 -7.87
C GLY A 187 11.14 9.76 -8.80
N ILE A 188 12.06 10.75 -8.74
CA ILE A 188 12.09 11.88 -9.67
C ILE A 188 12.92 11.42 -10.86
N ARG A 189 12.29 11.33 -12.02
CA ARG A 189 12.92 10.81 -13.24
C ARG A 189 12.26 11.37 -14.48
N THR A 190 13.02 11.43 -15.54
CA THR A 190 12.53 11.73 -16.90
C THR A 190 12.48 10.41 -17.68
N ILE A 191 11.37 10.15 -18.34
CA ILE A 191 11.15 8.95 -19.15
C ILE A 191 10.84 9.35 -20.59
N PRO A 192 11.17 8.51 -21.59
CA PRO A 192 10.83 8.77 -22.97
C PRO A 192 9.30 8.70 -23.19
N MET A 193 8.79 9.57 -24.05
CA MET A 193 7.42 9.54 -24.52
C MET A 193 7.38 8.68 -25.79
N LEU A 194 6.79 7.49 -25.67
CA LEU A 194 6.60 6.60 -26.82
C LEU A 194 5.50 7.15 -27.76
N ASP A 195 5.57 6.79 -29.05
CA ASP A 195 4.59 7.26 -30.06
C ASP A 195 3.15 6.93 -29.68
N ILE A 196 2.91 5.79 -29.03
CA ILE A 196 1.58 5.39 -28.56
C ILE A 196 1.03 6.28 -27.43
N VAL A 197 1.90 7.03 -26.75
CA VAL A 197 1.52 7.90 -25.61
C VAL A 197 1.35 9.36 -26.05
N LYS A 198 1.83 9.70 -27.24
CA LYS A 198 1.73 11.02 -27.87
C LYS A 198 0.30 11.28 -28.34
#